data_cc4745edb10b6e4166a8c3a9c8ed1097
#
_entry.id   cc4745edb10b6e4166a8c3a9c8ed1097
#
_cell.length_a   1.000
_cell.length_b   1.000
_cell.length_c   1.000
_cell.angle_alpha   90.00
_cell.angle_beta   90.00
_cell.angle_gamma   90.00
#
_symmetry.space_group_name_H-M   'P 1'
#
loop_
_entity.id
_entity.type
_entity.pdbx_description
1 polymer ?
#
loop_
_entity_poly.entity_id
_entity_poly.type
_entity_poly.pdbx_seq_one_letter_code
_entity_poly.pdbx_strand_id
1 'polypeptide(L)'
;TFGDNVFVAPNCGFYTAGHPLQVEPRNRGLEYAYPIRVGNNVWIGAQVCVLPGVTIGDNCVIGAGSVVTKDIPANSLAVGNPCRVIRQLAPEETLFIDHL
;
A
#
# COMPACT_ATOMS: atom_id res chain seq x y z
N THR A 1 -2.79 -10.85 -0.71
CA THR A 1 -3.14 -11.45 0.59
C THR A 1 -3.07 -10.44 1.73
N PHE A 2 -3.83 -10.67 2.75
CA PHE A 2 -3.86 -9.82 3.94
C PHE A 2 -3.56 -10.68 5.16
N GLY A 3 -2.72 -10.14 6.04
CA GLY A 3 -2.49 -10.76 7.34
C GLY A 3 -3.64 -10.49 8.31
N ASP A 4 -3.35 -10.60 9.61
CA ASP A 4 -4.32 -10.41 10.68
C ASP A 4 -4.35 -8.95 11.13
N ASN A 5 -5.52 -8.51 11.61
CA ASN A 5 -5.71 -7.16 12.15
C ASN A 5 -5.36 -6.07 11.15
N VAL A 6 -5.92 -6.19 9.96
CA VAL A 6 -5.74 -5.17 8.91
C VAL A 6 -7.00 -4.32 8.85
N PHE A 7 -6.82 -3.02 9.01
CA PHE A 7 -7.92 -2.05 8.90
C PHE A 7 -7.76 -1.29 7.60
N VAL A 8 -8.77 -1.36 6.74
CA VAL A 8 -8.77 -0.67 5.45
C VAL A 8 -9.96 0.27 5.43
N ALA A 9 -9.68 1.56 5.32
CA ALA A 9 -10.71 2.58 5.24
C ALA A 9 -11.38 2.57 3.85
N PRO A 10 -12.50 3.30 3.66
CA PRO A 10 -13.26 3.24 2.41
C PRO A 10 -12.49 3.71 1.16
N ASN A 11 -12.94 3.19 0.01
CA ASN A 11 -12.50 3.61 -1.32
C ASN A 11 -11.04 3.35 -1.61
N CYS A 12 -10.50 2.27 -1.05
CA CYS A 12 -9.16 1.80 -1.38
C CYS A 12 -9.21 0.85 -2.57
N GLY A 13 -8.15 0.86 -3.38
CA GLY A 13 -8.00 -0.06 -4.49
C GLY A 13 -6.71 -0.87 -4.34
N PHE A 14 -6.81 -2.16 -4.63
CA PHE A 14 -5.67 -3.09 -4.63
C PHE A 14 -5.61 -3.68 -6.03
N TYR A 15 -4.68 -3.18 -6.83
CA TYR A 15 -4.62 -3.49 -8.24
C TYR A 15 -3.49 -4.47 -8.49
N THR A 16 -3.83 -5.69 -8.88
CA THR A 16 -2.84 -6.75 -9.10
C THR A 16 -2.47 -6.91 -10.56
N ALA A 17 -3.23 -6.32 -11.48
CA ALA A 17 -3.04 -6.48 -12.92
C ALA A 17 -2.61 -5.18 -13.59
N GLY A 18 -1.87 -5.30 -14.66
CA GLY A 18 -1.46 -4.17 -15.47
C GLY A 18 -1.17 -4.60 -16.90
N HIS A 19 -0.78 -3.65 -17.72
CA HIS A 19 -0.48 -3.90 -19.13
C HIS A 19 0.94 -3.45 -19.46
N PRO A 20 1.57 -4.04 -20.50
CA PRO A 20 2.88 -3.58 -20.94
C PRO A 20 2.87 -2.12 -21.36
N LEU A 21 3.98 -1.43 -21.13
CA LEU A 21 4.14 -0.04 -21.56
C LEU A 21 4.27 0.06 -23.08
N GLN A 22 4.79 -0.96 -23.74
CA GLN A 22 4.91 -0.99 -25.19
C GLN A 22 3.53 -1.10 -25.83
N VAL A 23 3.32 -0.35 -26.88
CA VAL A 23 2.01 -0.25 -27.55
C VAL A 23 1.57 -1.57 -28.15
N GLU A 24 2.45 -2.25 -28.90
CA GLU A 24 2.08 -3.44 -29.64
C GLU A 24 1.67 -4.61 -28.73
N PRO A 25 2.46 -5.01 -27.71
CA PRO A 25 2.02 -6.07 -26.80
C PRO A 25 0.75 -5.68 -26.04
N ARG A 26 0.62 -4.41 -25.64
CA ARG A 26 -0.58 -3.92 -24.96
C ARG A 26 -1.81 -4.04 -25.86
N ASN A 27 -1.70 -3.65 -27.13
CA ASN A 27 -2.81 -3.72 -28.07
C ASN A 27 -3.21 -5.15 -28.40
N ARG A 28 -2.32 -6.12 -28.23
CA ARG A 28 -2.66 -7.53 -28.35
C ARG A 28 -3.37 -8.09 -27.13
N GLY A 29 -3.60 -7.26 -26.11
CA GLY A 29 -4.30 -7.67 -24.90
C GLY A 29 -3.41 -8.34 -23.86
N LEU A 30 -2.09 -8.23 -23.97
CA LEU A 30 -1.21 -8.81 -22.96
C LEU A 30 -1.35 -8.05 -21.64
N GLU A 31 -1.37 -8.81 -20.57
CA GLU A 31 -1.43 -8.28 -19.20
C GLU A 31 -0.43 -9.02 -18.33
N TYR A 32 -0.11 -8.39 -17.20
CA TYR A 32 0.61 -9.07 -16.13
C TYR A 32 -0.23 -9.01 -14.86
N ALA A 33 0.06 -9.92 -13.94
CA ALA A 33 -0.57 -9.93 -12.63
C ALA A 33 0.49 -10.26 -11.59
N TYR A 34 0.61 -9.38 -10.60
CA TYR A 34 1.53 -9.57 -9.48
C TYR A 34 0.78 -9.45 -8.16
N PRO A 35 0.93 -10.42 -7.26
CA PRO A 35 0.20 -10.40 -6.00
C PRO A 35 0.63 -9.23 -5.12
N ILE A 36 -0.34 -8.71 -4.38
CA ILE A 36 -0.11 -7.74 -3.32
C ILE A 36 -0.14 -8.48 -2.00
N ARG A 37 0.80 -8.16 -1.11
CA ARG A 37 0.85 -8.74 0.23
C ARG A 37 0.83 -7.63 1.25
N VAL A 38 -0.10 -7.75 2.20
CA VAL A 38 -0.19 -6.84 3.34
C VAL A 38 0.02 -7.67 4.59
N GLY A 39 0.95 -7.24 5.43
CA GLY A 39 1.30 -7.93 6.65
C GLY A 39 0.24 -7.82 7.74
N ASN A 40 0.65 -8.07 8.97
CA ASN A 40 -0.22 -8.00 10.15
C ASN A 40 -0.22 -6.61 10.76
N ASN A 41 -1.32 -6.24 11.41
CA ASN A 41 -1.43 -4.98 12.16
C ASN A 41 -1.14 -3.76 11.28
N VAL A 42 -1.81 -3.69 10.13
CA VAL A 42 -1.64 -2.60 9.16
C VAL A 42 -2.93 -1.78 9.12
N TRP A 43 -2.77 -0.47 9.14
CA TRP A 43 -3.87 0.46 8.92
C TRP A 43 -3.66 1.21 7.62
N ILE A 44 -4.62 1.07 6.70
CA ILE A 44 -4.61 1.75 5.41
C ILE A 44 -5.72 2.79 5.42
N GLY A 45 -5.34 4.05 5.30
CA GLY A 45 -6.27 5.17 5.26
C GLY A 45 -7.18 5.16 4.03
N ALA A 46 -8.13 6.08 3.99
CA ALA A 46 -9.11 6.13 2.89
C ALA A 46 -8.45 6.50 1.55
N GLN A 47 -9.02 6.01 0.46
CA GLN A 47 -8.64 6.38 -0.91
C GLN A 47 -7.16 6.09 -1.22
N VAL A 48 -6.65 5.00 -0.70
CA VAL A 48 -5.29 4.53 -1.00
C VAL A 48 -5.33 3.58 -2.19
N CYS A 49 -4.41 3.77 -3.12
CA CYS A 49 -4.20 2.84 -4.24
C CYS A 49 -2.91 2.07 -4.00
N VAL A 50 -2.99 0.75 -4.04
CA VAL A 50 -1.82 -0.13 -3.95
C VAL A 50 -1.61 -0.81 -5.29
N LEU A 51 -0.41 -0.68 -5.85
CA LEU A 51 -0.10 -1.14 -7.19
C LEU A 51 0.39 -2.58 -7.21
N PRO A 52 0.39 -3.23 -8.41
CA PRO A 52 0.75 -4.65 -8.51
C PRO A 52 2.11 -4.98 -7.92
N GLY A 53 2.20 -6.09 -7.22
CA GLY A 53 3.45 -6.63 -6.71
C GLY A 53 3.96 -6.00 -5.42
N VAL A 54 3.23 -5.02 -4.86
CA VAL A 54 3.68 -4.32 -3.64
C VAL A 54 3.47 -5.21 -2.40
N THR A 55 4.46 -5.19 -1.52
CA THR A 55 4.36 -5.77 -0.18
C THR A 55 4.39 -4.64 0.85
N ILE A 56 3.39 -4.62 1.72
CA ILE A 56 3.35 -3.73 2.88
C ILE A 56 3.66 -4.58 4.11
N GLY A 57 4.74 -4.24 4.80
CA GLY A 57 5.19 -5.00 5.96
C GLY A 57 4.29 -4.83 7.17
N ASP A 58 4.61 -5.58 8.24
CA ASP A 58 3.83 -5.56 9.47
C ASP A 58 3.90 -4.19 10.17
N ASN A 59 2.87 -3.89 10.95
CA ASN A 59 2.83 -2.73 11.82
C ASN A 59 3.01 -1.40 11.05
N CYS A 60 2.41 -1.30 9.88
CA CYS A 60 2.49 -0.10 9.05
C CYS A 60 1.21 0.71 9.12
N VAL A 61 1.35 2.00 8.87
CA VAL A 61 0.23 2.91 8.63
C VAL A 61 0.46 3.60 7.30
N ILE A 62 -0.54 3.53 6.43
CA ILE A 62 -0.52 4.20 5.13
C ILE A 62 -1.53 5.35 5.19
N GLY A 63 -1.04 6.57 5.01
CA GLY A 63 -1.88 7.76 5.08
C GLY A 63 -2.90 7.83 3.95
N ALA A 64 -4.04 8.48 4.21
CA ALA A 64 -5.12 8.61 3.24
C ALA A 64 -4.65 9.26 1.93
N GLY A 65 -5.20 8.83 0.82
CA GLY A 65 -4.91 9.40 -0.50
C GLY A 65 -3.57 8.97 -1.09
N SER A 66 -2.85 8.05 -0.44
CA SER A 66 -1.54 7.60 -0.91
C SER A 66 -1.64 6.69 -2.12
N VAL A 67 -0.60 6.71 -2.96
CA VAL A 67 -0.43 5.76 -4.06
C VAL A 67 0.84 4.97 -3.79
N VAL A 68 0.67 3.71 -3.38
CA VAL A 68 1.77 2.85 -2.96
C VAL A 68 2.32 2.13 -4.19
N THR A 69 3.49 2.58 -4.64
CA THR A 69 4.13 2.09 -5.87
C THR A 69 5.29 1.15 -5.61
N LYS A 70 5.79 1.10 -4.38
CA LYS A 70 6.93 0.27 -3.96
C LYS A 70 6.64 -0.35 -2.60
N ASP A 71 7.39 -1.39 -2.29
CA ASP A 71 7.29 -2.06 -0.99
C ASP A 71 7.49 -1.09 0.16
N ILE A 72 6.71 -1.29 1.21
CA ILE A 72 6.82 -0.52 2.44
C ILE A 72 7.39 -1.44 3.52
N PRO A 73 8.55 -1.11 4.10
CA PRO A 73 9.12 -1.93 5.16
C PRO A 73 8.27 -1.89 6.43
N ALA A 74 8.41 -2.91 7.26
CA ALA A 74 7.68 -3.02 8.52
C ALA A 74 7.89 -1.79 9.42
N ASN A 75 6.94 -1.53 10.29
CA ASN A 75 7.00 -0.48 11.30
C ASN A 75 7.15 0.93 10.71
N SER A 76 6.48 1.17 9.60
CA SER A 76 6.60 2.46 8.89
C SER A 76 5.30 3.22 8.86
N LEU A 77 5.40 4.53 8.95
CA LEU A 77 4.36 5.46 8.55
C LEU A 77 4.73 5.97 7.16
N ALA A 78 3.87 5.74 6.18
CA ALA A 78 4.12 6.11 4.79
C ALA A 78 2.95 6.87 4.23
N VAL A 79 3.21 7.92 3.46
CA VAL A 79 2.15 8.76 2.87
C VAL A 79 2.59 9.32 1.52
N GLY A 80 1.62 9.72 0.75
CA GLY A 80 1.82 10.55 -0.44
C GLY A 80 1.65 9.84 -1.77
N ASN A 81 1.89 10.58 -2.82
CA ASN A 81 1.89 10.09 -4.20
C ASN A 81 3.12 10.63 -4.94
N PRO A 82 4.12 9.80 -5.22
CA PRO A 82 4.23 8.40 -4.78
C PRO A 82 4.41 8.31 -3.27
N CYS A 83 3.89 7.23 -2.69
CA CYS A 83 3.96 7.01 -1.25
C CYS A 83 5.40 6.83 -0.79
N ARG A 84 5.75 7.50 0.29
CA ARG A 84 7.10 7.46 0.88
C ARG A 84 7.02 7.23 2.37
N VAL A 85 7.97 6.49 2.90
CA VAL A 85 8.12 6.34 4.34
C VAL A 85 8.58 7.68 4.92
N ILE A 86 7.83 8.21 5.86
CA ILE A 86 8.15 9.49 6.49
C ILE A 86 8.77 9.32 7.87
N ARG A 87 8.52 8.21 8.54
CA ARG A 87 9.21 7.85 9.77
C ARG A 87 8.94 6.41 10.18
N GLN A 88 9.72 5.92 11.13
CA GLN A 88 9.47 4.65 11.78
C GLN A 88 8.49 4.84 12.94
N LEU A 89 7.66 3.83 13.16
CA LEU A 89 6.72 3.80 14.27
C LEU A 89 7.35 3.04 15.44
N ALA A 90 7.30 3.64 16.62
CA ALA A 90 7.79 3.00 17.83
C ALA A 90 6.66 2.27 18.53
N PRO A 91 6.95 1.15 19.24
CA PRO A 91 5.90 0.43 19.99
C PRO A 91 5.23 1.30 21.07
N GLU A 92 5.91 2.32 21.53
CA GLU A 92 5.43 3.23 22.59
C GLU A 92 4.70 4.46 22.04
N GLU A 93 4.33 4.47 20.77
CA GLU A 93 3.56 5.58 20.20
C GLU A 93 2.29 5.81 21.01
N THR A 94 1.88 7.08 21.10
CA THR A 94 0.68 7.43 21.84
C THR A 94 -0.56 6.76 21.24
N LEU A 95 -1.56 6.52 22.10
CA LEU A 95 -2.80 5.86 21.65
C LEU A 95 -3.54 6.67 20.60
N PHE A 96 -3.41 7.99 20.65
CA PHE A 96 -4.10 8.88 19.73
C PHE A 96 -3.09 9.59 18.86
N ILE A 97 -3.34 9.60 17.56
CA ILE A 97 -2.48 10.26 16.59
C ILE A 97 -3.10 11.60 16.25
N ASP A 98 -2.39 12.67 16.56
CA ASP A 98 -2.89 14.02 16.34
C ASP A 98 -2.70 14.46 14.88
N HIS A 99 -1.76 13.84 14.18
CA HIS A 99 -1.37 14.28 12.83
C HIS A 99 -1.13 13.09 11.92
N LEU A 100 -2.06 12.87 11.02
CA LEU A 100 -1.90 11.92 9.92
C LEU A 100 -2.32 12.55 8.62
#